data_635e7253f581a0a09b1bc3b92981a5ee
#
_entry.id   635e7253f581a0a09b1bc3b92981a5ee
#
_cell.length_a   1.000
_cell.length_b   1.000
_cell.length_c   1.000
_cell.angle_alpha   90.00
_cell.angle_beta   90.00
_cell.angle_gamma   90.00
#
_symmetry.space_group_name_H-M   'P 1'
#
loop_
_entity.id
_entity.type
_entity.pdbx_description
1 polymer ?
#
loop_
_entity_poly.entity_id
_entity_poly.type
_entity_poly.pdbx_seq_one_letter_code
_entity_poly.pdbx_strand_id
1 'polypeptide(L)'
;MISDLCEVRRSAHHVRKLPVSRDQFRVCLVKVTAMAGTLPLALRFAMRTATAIPEDLADALARGRLRLETSDEASELDPAICWQAIRSRDRRFDGRFFAGVRTTRVYCRPICPVPLRKRENVRWFPSAASAEAAGFRPCRRCRPHTSPGTPAWLGTSSVVSRALKLIFNGDLDEGDVEGLAGHVGLGARHLRRLFVQHLGASPVRVAQTRRIHFARSLIEETELPITKIAFYSGFRSIRQFNHAMRAAFDQSPTELRRSYETPRTHGHKGGIVLFVAYRPPFDWKAMVNFLGRSATPGVEVVETNSYRRTIEIEGESGEIEIRADKAEPRLRVEVKLESHEHLLQVMERVRRIFDLGADPLQIASHLSRYPRLKHLLDERPGLRVPGVWDGFEFSVRTVLDHQLVARDETAVVRRLVRTFGTPFKSAVVGLDHLFPRPEQVAEADLSVVGIRGKCAKAIRSLARAVVEKRLTFETSKSLDDTVSRVNRIRGIGERESHFIAMRAFGEPDALPCYDLELRRAVSDRGTPVSPADLLRISEPWRPWRAYAAMHLWAAQAEAGAYNRRGNKS
;
A
#
# COMPACT_ATOMS: atom_id res chain seq x y z
N MET A 1 17.25 -28.75 -7.59
CA MET A 1 15.79 -28.44 -7.48
C MET A 1 14.95 -28.95 -8.65
N ILE A 2 15.45 -29.03 -9.88
CA ILE A 2 14.75 -29.67 -11.01
C ILE A 2 15.01 -31.18 -11.04
N SER A 3 16.16 -31.65 -10.55
CA SER A 3 16.48 -33.08 -10.39
C SER A 3 15.57 -33.79 -9.37
N ASP A 4 15.22 -33.12 -8.28
CA ASP A 4 14.41 -33.72 -7.20
C ASP A 4 12.92 -33.91 -7.61
N LEU A 5 12.42 -33.07 -8.53
CA LEU A 5 11.08 -33.24 -9.11
C LEU A 5 11.00 -34.42 -10.10
N CYS A 6 12.12 -34.79 -10.73
CA CYS A 6 12.19 -35.98 -11.59
C CYS A 6 12.25 -37.28 -10.76
N GLU A 7 12.88 -37.26 -9.58
CA GLU A 7 12.90 -38.41 -8.68
C GLU A 7 11.52 -38.69 -8.06
N VAL A 8 10.80 -37.63 -7.67
CA VAL A 8 9.41 -37.77 -7.18
C VAL A 8 8.48 -38.35 -8.24
N ARG A 9 8.66 -38.00 -9.54
CA ARG A 9 7.90 -38.62 -10.64
C ARG A 9 8.26 -40.10 -10.87
N ARG A 10 9.52 -40.47 -10.70
CA ARG A 10 9.95 -41.90 -10.79
C ARG A 10 9.48 -42.71 -9.60
N SER A 11 9.45 -42.15 -8.41
CA SER A 11 8.91 -42.81 -7.21
C SER A 11 7.40 -43.08 -7.31
N ALA A 12 6.64 -42.17 -7.91
CA ALA A 12 5.19 -42.35 -8.09
C ALA A 12 4.83 -43.53 -9.05
N HIS A 13 5.70 -43.81 -10.03
CA HIS A 13 5.53 -44.96 -10.92
C HIS A 13 5.94 -46.30 -10.29
N HIS A 14 6.81 -46.30 -9.26
CA HIS A 14 7.26 -47.52 -8.58
C HIS A 14 6.39 -47.91 -7.37
N VAL A 15 5.58 -47.00 -6.84
CA VAL A 15 4.67 -47.26 -5.69
C VAL A 15 3.55 -48.25 -6.04
N ARG A 16 3.34 -48.60 -7.32
CA ARG A 16 2.37 -49.61 -7.74
C ARG A 16 2.74 -51.07 -7.41
N LYS A 17 3.94 -51.36 -6.86
CA LYS A 17 4.40 -52.76 -6.72
C LYS A 17 4.96 -53.18 -5.36
N LEU A 18 4.93 -52.33 -4.34
CA LEU A 18 5.44 -52.67 -2.99
C LEU A 18 4.41 -52.36 -1.90
N PRO A 19 4.20 -53.23 -0.90
CA PRO A 19 3.34 -52.92 0.25
C PRO A 19 4.07 -51.93 1.16
N VAL A 20 3.74 -50.66 1.04
CA VAL A 20 4.24 -49.59 1.91
C VAL A 20 3.42 -49.56 3.19
N SER A 21 4.09 -49.61 4.35
CA SER A 21 3.43 -49.56 5.65
C SER A 21 2.69 -48.22 5.83
N ARG A 22 1.58 -48.22 6.60
CA ARG A 22 0.79 -47.00 6.90
C ARG A 22 1.62 -45.83 7.40
N ASP A 23 2.71 -46.09 8.12
CA ASP A 23 3.58 -45.05 8.71
C ASP A 23 4.51 -44.41 7.66
N GLN A 24 5.00 -45.18 6.69
CA GLN A 24 5.81 -44.63 5.59
C GLN A 24 4.99 -43.73 4.65
N PHE A 25 3.71 -44.06 4.45
CA PHE A 25 2.80 -43.23 3.70
C PHE A 25 2.48 -41.92 4.44
N ARG A 26 2.32 -41.96 5.77
CA ARG A 26 2.15 -40.76 6.60
C ARG A 26 3.36 -39.84 6.55
N VAL A 27 4.57 -40.36 6.61
CA VAL A 27 5.81 -39.55 6.53
C VAL A 27 5.97 -38.89 5.15
N CYS A 28 5.60 -39.60 4.07
CA CYS A 28 5.65 -39.04 2.73
C CYS A 28 4.59 -37.94 2.54
N LEU A 29 3.39 -38.13 3.06
CA LEU A 29 2.30 -37.16 3.00
C LEU A 29 2.60 -35.89 3.84
N VAL A 30 3.19 -36.05 5.03
CA VAL A 30 3.61 -34.93 5.89
C VAL A 30 4.72 -34.11 5.22
N LYS A 31 5.65 -34.73 4.50
CA LYS A 31 6.68 -34.00 3.73
C LYS A 31 6.10 -33.23 2.54
N VAL A 32 5.10 -33.78 1.85
CA VAL A 32 4.39 -33.09 0.76
C VAL A 32 3.55 -31.93 1.29
N THR A 33 2.93 -32.07 2.47
CA THR A 33 2.12 -31.02 3.10
C THR A 33 2.98 -29.88 3.65
N ALA A 34 4.20 -30.16 4.11
CA ALA A 34 5.14 -29.14 4.57
C ALA A 34 5.72 -28.29 3.40
N MET A 35 5.72 -28.84 2.19
CA MET A 35 6.19 -28.14 0.98
C MET A 35 5.08 -27.37 0.22
N ALA A 36 3.81 -27.75 0.44
CA ALA A 36 2.66 -27.10 -0.22
C ALA A 36 1.74 -26.48 0.84
N GLY A 37 2.01 -25.24 1.22
CA GLY A 37 1.26 -24.49 2.23
C GLY A 37 -0.22 -24.23 1.97
N THR A 38 -0.86 -24.91 0.98
CA THR A 38 -2.25 -24.62 0.54
C THR A 38 -2.93 -25.89 0.05
N LEU A 39 -3.49 -26.66 0.97
CA LEU A 39 -4.46 -27.72 0.63
C LEU A 39 -5.89 -27.26 0.98
N PRO A 40 -6.90 -27.50 0.10
CA PRO A 40 -8.30 -27.18 0.38
C PRO A 40 -8.82 -27.80 1.69
N LEU A 41 -9.73 -27.11 2.36
CA LEU A 41 -10.28 -27.52 3.67
C LEU A 41 -10.86 -28.94 3.67
N ALA A 42 -11.51 -29.34 2.58
CA ALA A 42 -12.08 -30.68 2.38
C ALA A 42 -11.00 -31.76 2.38
N LEU A 43 -9.84 -31.51 1.78
CA LEU A 43 -8.72 -32.46 1.75
C LEU A 43 -8.04 -32.56 3.15
N ARG A 44 -7.98 -31.45 3.89
CA ARG A 44 -7.49 -31.41 5.28
C ARG A 44 -8.41 -32.19 6.22
N PHE A 45 -9.71 -32.17 5.97
CA PHE A 45 -10.69 -32.92 6.76
C PHE A 45 -10.61 -34.43 6.47
N ALA A 46 -10.52 -34.82 5.20
CA ALA A 46 -10.36 -36.22 4.78
C ALA A 46 -9.04 -36.84 5.31
N MET A 47 -7.97 -36.05 5.37
CA MET A 47 -6.68 -36.50 5.91
C MET A 47 -6.68 -36.66 7.45
N ARG A 48 -7.58 -35.99 8.18
CA ARG A 48 -7.73 -36.15 9.64
C ARG A 48 -8.54 -37.38 10.02
N THR A 49 -9.42 -37.89 9.14
CA THR A 49 -10.33 -39.00 9.43
C THR A 49 -9.83 -40.36 8.98
N ALA A 50 -8.61 -40.49 8.47
CA ALA A 50 -7.91 -41.76 8.13
C ALA A 50 -8.69 -42.69 7.17
N THR A 51 -9.57 -42.18 6.33
CA THR A 51 -10.26 -42.92 5.29
C THR A 51 -9.50 -42.81 3.96
N ALA A 52 -9.39 -43.89 3.20
CA ALA A 52 -8.64 -43.94 1.95
C ALA A 52 -9.16 -42.93 0.93
N ILE A 53 -8.23 -42.31 0.16
CA ILE A 53 -8.58 -41.45 -0.98
C ILE A 53 -9.27 -42.35 -2.01
N PRO A 54 -10.47 -42.01 -2.53
CA PRO A 54 -11.12 -42.77 -3.59
C PRO A 54 -10.19 -42.93 -4.81
N GLU A 55 -10.15 -44.12 -5.37
CA GLU A 55 -9.23 -44.47 -6.48
C GLU A 55 -9.45 -43.60 -7.72
N ASP A 56 -10.68 -43.17 -7.99
CA ASP A 56 -11.05 -42.23 -9.04
C ASP A 56 -10.45 -40.83 -8.86
N LEU A 57 -10.31 -40.37 -7.63
CA LEU A 57 -9.67 -39.07 -7.30
C LEU A 57 -8.13 -39.12 -7.44
N ALA A 58 -7.53 -40.24 -7.02
CA ALA A 58 -6.10 -40.49 -7.20
C ALA A 58 -5.71 -40.60 -8.68
N ASP A 59 -6.55 -41.23 -9.46
CA ASP A 59 -6.37 -41.46 -10.89
C ASP A 59 -6.66 -40.20 -11.73
N ALA A 60 -7.57 -39.35 -11.29
CA ALA A 60 -7.83 -38.02 -11.87
C ALA A 60 -6.68 -37.02 -11.61
N LEU A 61 -6.05 -37.09 -10.45
CA LEU A 61 -4.84 -36.33 -10.11
C LEU A 61 -3.61 -36.81 -10.90
N ALA A 62 -3.46 -38.14 -11.07
CA ALA A 62 -2.35 -38.72 -11.81
C ALA A 62 -2.43 -38.42 -13.33
N ARG A 63 -3.62 -38.26 -13.85
CA ARG A 63 -3.87 -37.95 -15.28
C ARG A 63 -3.92 -36.45 -15.59
N GLY A 64 -3.70 -35.57 -14.61
CA GLY A 64 -3.73 -34.10 -14.80
C GLY A 64 -5.11 -33.57 -15.24
N ARG A 65 -6.18 -34.34 -15.06
CA ARG A 65 -7.56 -33.96 -15.39
C ARG A 65 -8.24 -33.18 -14.27
N LEU A 66 -7.78 -33.27 -13.03
CA LEU A 66 -8.06 -32.35 -11.96
C LEU A 66 -6.95 -31.32 -11.94
N ARG A 67 -7.20 -30.18 -12.55
CA ARG A 67 -6.52 -28.95 -12.09
C ARG A 67 -7.00 -28.80 -10.65
N LEU A 68 -6.07 -28.89 -9.69
CA LEU A 68 -6.27 -28.31 -8.38
C LEU A 68 -6.57 -26.85 -8.67
N GLU A 69 -7.83 -26.47 -8.67
CA GLU A 69 -8.23 -25.10 -8.49
C GLU A 69 -7.70 -24.76 -7.10
N THR A 70 -6.45 -24.32 -7.07
CA THR A 70 -5.99 -23.49 -5.97
C THR A 70 -7.04 -22.41 -5.92
N SER A 71 -7.62 -22.19 -4.76
CA SER A 71 -8.49 -21.06 -4.47
C SER A 71 -7.70 -19.73 -4.46
N ASP A 72 -6.76 -19.58 -5.37
CA ASP A 72 -6.35 -18.35 -6.01
C ASP A 72 -7.48 -18.04 -7.01
N GLU A 73 -8.65 -17.67 -6.47
CA GLU A 73 -9.56 -16.81 -7.18
C GLU A 73 -8.77 -15.51 -7.39
N ALA A 74 -7.92 -15.51 -8.41
CA ALA A 74 -7.58 -14.30 -9.14
C ALA A 74 -8.96 -13.68 -9.38
N SER A 75 -9.24 -12.53 -8.80
CA SER A 75 -10.52 -11.84 -8.81
C SER A 75 -10.96 -11.74 -10.28
N GLU A 76 -11.58 -12.77 -10.79
CA GLU A 76 -12.22 -12.72 -12.11
C GLU A 76 -13.26 -11.62 -11.97
N LEU A 77 -13.10 -10.58 -12.78
CA LEU A 77 -14.05 -9.49 -12.84
C LEU A 77 -15.38 -10.07 -13.28
N ASP A 78 -16.30 -10.30 -12.34
CA ASP A 78 -17.64 -10.76 -12.66
C ASP A 78 -18.30 -9.74 -13.62
N PRO A 79 -18.56 -10.12 -14.88
CA PRO A 79 -19.14 -9.22 -15.87
C PRO A 79 -20.50 -8.66 -15.46
N ALA A 80 -21.25 -9.36 -14.60
CA ALA A 80 -22.54 -8.91 -14.11
C ALA A 80 -22.37 -7.80 -13.08
N ILE A 81 -21.46 -7.96 -12.12
CA ILE A 81 -21.11 -6.95 -11.12
C ILE A 81 -20.53 -5.70 -11.81
N CYS A 82 -19.61 -5.88 -12.76
CA CYS A 82 -19.03 -4.78 -13.53
C CYS A 82 -20.10 -3.99 -14.30
N TRP A 83 -21.04 -4.70 -14.93
CA TRP A 83 -22.13 -4.07 -15.66
C TRP A 83 -23.06 -3.27 -14.74
N GLN A 84 -23.41 -3.83 -13.58
CA GLN A 84 -24.24 -3.15 -12.59
C GLN A 84 -23.54 -1.89 -12.05
N ALA A 85 -22.27 -2.02 -11.69
CA ALA A 85 -21.46 -0.90 -11.15
C ALA A 85 -21.35 0.28 -12.15
N ILE A 86 -21.21 0.01 -13.46
CA ILE A 86 -21.20 1.06 -14.48
C ILE A 86 -22.59 1.71 -14.65
N ARG A 87 -23.65 0.92 -14.63
CA ARG A 87 -25.01 1.47 -14.76
C ARG A 87 -25.38 2.39 -13.60
N SER A 88 -25.00 2.02 -12.38
CA SER A 88 -25.21 2.83 -11.18
C SER A 88 -24.15 3.93 -10.99
N ARG A 89 -23.10 3.97 -11.82
CA ARG A 89 -21.94 4.86 -11.67
C ARG A 89 -21.32 4.79 -10.28
N ASP A 90 -21.18 3.58 -9.76
CA ASP A 90 -20.73 3.35 -8.41
C ASP A 90 -19.26 3.72 -8.22
N ARG A 91 -19.00 4.81 -7.49
CA ARG A 91 -17.65 5.35 -7.22
C ARG A 91 -16.77 4.38 -6.43
N ARG A 92 -17.35 3.42 -5.71
CA ARG A 92 -16.60 2.42 -4.95
C ARG A 92 -15.80 1.46 -5.84
N PHE A 93 -16.25 1.29 -7.08
CA PHE A 93 -15.57 0.45 -8.08
C PHE A 93 -14.53 1.22 -8.92
N ASP A 94 -14.37 2.51 -8.69
CA ASP A 94 -13.46 3.32 -9.50
C ASP A 94 -12.00 2.88 -9.36
N GLY A 95 -11.36 2.58 -10.50
CA GLY A 95 -10.00 2.03 -10.55
C GLY A 95 -9.89 0.53 -10.24
N ARG A 96 -10.99 -0.16 -9.85
CA ARG A 96 -10.98 -1.63 -9.70
C ARG A 96 -11.06 -2.35 -11.03
N PHE A 97 -11.77 -1.77 -11.98
CA PHE A 97 -11.85 -2.26 -13.35
C PHE A 97 -12.09 -1.10 -14.33
N PHE A 98 -11.94 -1.39 -15.61
CA PHE A 98 -12.22 -0.46 -16.71
C PHE A 98 -13.04 -1.17 -17.79
N ALA A 99 -13.93 -0.41 -18.45
CA ALA A 99 -14.79 -0.89 -19.52
C ALA A 99 -14.26 -0.40 -20.87
N GLY A 100 -13.75 -1.32 -21.68
CA GLY A 100 -13.34 -1.02 -23.06
C GLY A 100 -14.48 -1.21 -24.05
N VAL A 101 -14.87 -0.16 -24.74
CA VAL A 101 -15.90 -0.20 -25.78
C VAL A 101 -15.26 -0.60 -27.11
N ARG A 102 -15.58 -1.80 -27.61
CA ARG A 102 -14.95 -2.40 -28.81
C ARG A 102 -15.12 -1.57 -30.06
N THR A 103 -16.28 -0.93 -30.23
CA THR A 103 -16.62 -0.14 -31.43
C THR A 103 -15.85 1.17 -31.53
N THR A 104 -15.53 1.81 -30.40
CA THR A 104 -14.83 3.10 -30.36
C THR A 104 -13.37 2.99 -29.97
N ARG A 105 -12.93 1.82 -29.51
CA ARG A 105 -11.61 1.57 -28.93
C ARG A 105 -11.28 2.50 -27.76
N VAL A 106 -12.29 2.91 -27.00
CA VAL A 106 -12.13 3.77 -25.82
C VAL A 106 -12.42 2.96 -24.57
N TYR A 107 -11.60 3.11 -23.53
CA TYR A 107 -11.88 2.55 -22.22
C TYR A 107 -12.32 3.63 -21.22
N CYS A 108 -13.27 3.26 -20.36
CA CYS A 108 -13.95 4.15 -19.42
C CYS A 108 -13.83 3.65 -17.98
N ARG A 109 -13.90 4.59 -17.05
CA ARG A 109 -14.08 4.31 -15.60
C ARG A 109 -15.53 3.85 -15.33
N PRO A 110 -15.79 3.13 -14.22
CA PRO A 110 -17.14 2.78 -13.79
C PRO A 110 -18.08 3.98 -13.63
N ILE A 111 -17.53 5.14 -13.27
CA ILE A 111 -18.28 6.39 -13.03
C ILE A 111 -18.52 7.24 -14.30
N CYS A 112 -18.20 6.71 -15.47
CA CYS A 112 -18.32 7.47 -16.73
C CYS A 112 -19.75 7.98 -16.95
N PRO A 113 -19.95 9.30 -17.24
CA PRO A 113 -21.28 9.84 -17.54
C PRO A 113 -21.83 9.38 -18.87
N VAL A 114 -20.98 8.86 -19.79
CA VAL A 114 -21.39 8.38 -21.10
C VAL A 114 -22.07 7.01 -20.95
N PRO A 115 -23.34 6.85 -21.39
CA PRO A 115 -24.05 5.58 -21.30
C PRO A 115 -23.41 4.52 -22.18
N LEU A 116 -23.21 3.32 -21.61
CA LEU A 116 -22.87 2.13 -22.39
C LEU A 116 -24.17 1.50 -22.93
N ARG A 117 -24.34 1.48 -24.26
CA ARG A 117 -25.61 1.06 -24.87
C ARG A 117 -25.78 -0.45 -24.98
N LYS A 118 -24.70 -1.20 -25.23
CA LYS A 118 -24.75 -2.64 -25.48
C LYS A 118 -23.66 -3.38 -24.69
N ARG A 119 -24.06 -4.36 -23.87
CA ARG A 119 -23.17 -5.16 -23.05
C ARG A 119 -22.18 -5.98 -23.88
N GLU A 120 -22.61 -6.51 -25.00
CA GLU A 120 -21.80 -7.31 -25.93
C GLU A 120 -20.60 -6.57 -26.53
N ASN A 121 -20.68 -5.22 -26.62
CA ASN A 121 -19.61 -4.36 -27.12
C ASN A 121 -18.60 -3.95 -26.03
N VAL A 122 -18.75 -4.43 -24.80
CA VAL A 122 -17.89 -4.09 -23.68
C VAL A 122 -16.95 -5.23 -23.35
N ARG A 123 -15.66 -4.90 -23.19
CA ARG A 123 -14.64 -5.78 -22.63
C ARG A 123 -14.17 -5.20 -21.29
N TRP A 124 -14.06 -6.06 -20.29
CA TRP A 124 -13.63 -5.69 -18.94
C TRP A 124 -12.13 -5.84 -18.79
N PHE A 125 -11.51 -4.89 -18.10
CA PHE A 125 -10.06 -4.85 -17.86
C PHE A 125 -9.79 -4.61 -16.38
N PRO A 126 -8.88 -5.37 -15.74
CA PRO A 126 -8.54 -5.21 -14.33
C PRO A 126 -7.66 -3.98 -14.05
N SER A 127 -7.08 -3.39 -15.08
CA SER A 127 -6.24 -2.19 -14.96
C SER A 127 -6.31 -1.33 -16.23
N ALA A 128 -5.97 -0.04 -16.10
CA ALA A 128 -5.79 0.85 -17.24
C ALA A 128 -4.69 0.32 -18.17
N ALA A 129 -3.59 -0.19 -17.62
CA ALA A 129 -2.48 -0.75 -18.37
C ALA A 129 -2.90 -1.93 -19.25
N SER A 130 -3.81 -2.79 -18.77
CA SER A 130 -4.34 -3.91 -19.59
C SER A 130 -5.26 -3.43 -20.72
N ALA A 131 -6.04 -2.37 -20.49
CA ALA A 131 -6.86 -1.77 -21.54
C ALA A 131 -5.99 -1.13 -22.62
N GLU A 132 -4.96 -0.38 -22.24
CA GLU A 132 -3.99 0.25 -23.16
C GLU A 132 -3.18 -0.81 -23.92
N ALA A 133 -2.73 -1.87 -23.26
CA ALA A 133 -2.05 -2.99 -23.91
C ALA A 133 -2.93 -3.70 -24.95
N ALA A 134 -4.24 -3.71 -24.75
CA ALA A 134 -5.23 -4.23 -25.69
C ALA A 134 -5.61 -3.23 -26.81
N GLY A 135 -4.97 -2.06 -26.89
CA GLY A 135 -5.16 -1.05 -27.93
C GLY A 135 -6.38 -0.15 -27.70
N PHE A 136 -6.86 -0.02 -26.46
CA PHE A 136 -7.91 0.94 -26.12
C PHE A 136 -7.29 2.26 -25.64
N ARG A 137 -7.96 3.37 -25.97
CA ARG A 137 -7.54 4.71 -25.55
C ARG A 137 -8.37 5.20 -24.35
N PRO A 138 -7.81 6.01 -23.45
CA PRO A 138 -8.54 6.54 -22.32
C PRO A 138 -9.65 7.52 -22.75
N CYS A 139 -10.81 7.39 -22.11
CA CYS A 139 -11.97 8.26 -22.36
C CYS A 139 -11.66 9.70 -21.93
N ARG A 140 -11.91 10.67 -22.83
CA ARG A 140 -11.70 12.10 -22.57
C ARG A 140 -12.69 12.66 -21.53
N ARG A 141 -13.90 12.10 -21.40
CA ARG A 141 -14.92 12.57 -20.45
C ARG A 141 -14.70 12.12 -19.03
N CYS A 142 -14.50 10.82 -18.79
CA CYS A 142 -14.30 10.30 -17.43
C CYS A 142 -12.84 10.31 -16.98
N ARG A 143 -11.90 10.67 -17.87
CA ARG A 143 -10.47 10.85 -17.55
C ARG A 143 -9.89 9.71 -16.71
N PRO A 144 -9.63 8.52 -17.29
CA PRO A 144 -9.13 7.36 -16.54
C PRO A 144 -7.83 7.61 -15.76
N HIS A 145 -7.00 8.57 -16.21
CA HIS A 145 -5.77 8.99 -15.52
C HIS A 145 -6.03 9.63 -14.15
N THR A 146 -7.24 10.17 -13.91
CA THR A 146 -7.64 10.71 -12.59
C THR A 146 -8.31 9.68 -11.70
N SER A 147 -8.33 8.40 -12.08
CA SER A 147 -8.86 7.34 -11.22
C SER A 147 -7.94 7.09 -10.01
N PRO A 148 -8.44 6.49 -8.91
CA PRO A 148 -7.60 6.09 -7.80
C PRO A 148 -6.48 5.09 -8.15
N GLY A 149 -6.45 4.62 -9.41
CA GLY A 149 -5.52 3.58 -9.86
C GLY A 149 -5.93 2.16 -9.42
N THR A 150 -5.12 1.18 -9.75
CA THR A 150 -5.31 -0.20 -9.29
C THR A 150 -5.12 -0.26 -7.77
N PRO A 151 -5.93 -1.05 -7.02
CA PRO A 151 -5.76 -1.23 -5.59
C PRO A 151 -4.33 -1.61 -5.20
N ALA A 152 -3.79 -0.99 -4.16
CA ALA A 152 -2.43 -1.26 -3.69
C ALA A 152 -2.25 -2.70 -3.19
N TRP A 153 -3.35 -3.31 -2.71
CA TRP A 153 -3.39 -4.71 -2.27
C TRP A 153 -4.50 -5.44 -3.01
N LEU A 154 -4.11 -6.53 -3.68
CA LEU A 154 -5.00 -7.34 -4.51
C LEU A 154 -5.55 -8.57 -3.76
N GLY A 155 -5.44 -8.59 -2.42
CA GLY A 155 -5.95 -9.67 -1.57
C GLY A 155 -5.21 -11.00 -1.71
N THR A 156 -5.02 -11.48 -2.92
CA THR A 156 -4.47 -12.81 -3.24
C THR A 156 -2.97 -12.81 -3.52
N SER A 157 -2.36 -11.66 -3.88
CA SER A 157 -0.93 -11.59 -4.19
C SER A 157 -0.23 -10.42 -3.51
N SER A 158 0.27 -10.68 -2.30
CA SER A 158 1.11 -9.72 -1.57
C SER A 158 2.37 -9.32 -2.34
N VAL A 159 2.92 -10.22 -3.15
CA VAL A 159 4.12 -9.97 -3.97
C VAL A 159 3.83 -8.97 -5.09
N VAL A 160 2.70 -9.12 -5.81
CA VAL A 160 2.29 -8.16 -6.86
C VAL A 160 2.04 -6.78 -6.24
N SER A 161 1.43 -6.73 -5.06
CA SER A 161 1.18 -5.49 -4.34
C SER A 161 2.48 -4.79 -3.92
N ARG A 162 3.49 -5.53 -3.45
CA ARG A 162 4.82 -4.97 -3.14
C ARG A 162 5.53 -4.48 -4.40
N ALA A 163 5.51 -5.26 -5.48
CA ALA A 163 6.09 -4.84 -6.74
C ALA A 163 5.40 -3.61 -7.33
N LEU A 164 4.07 -3.47 -7.18
CA LEU A 164 3.35 -2.26 -7.56
C LEU A 164 3.81 -1.04 -6.76
N LYS A 165 4.02 -1.18 -5.44
CA LYS A 165 4.55 -0.08 -4.61
C LYS A 165 5.93 0.36 -5.10
N LEU A 166 6.82 -0.58 -5.42
CA LEU A 166 8.15 -0.29 -5.97
C LEU A 166 8.06 0.42 -7.32
N ILE A 167 7.19 -0.05 -8.23
CA ILE A 167 6.94 0.63 -9.50
C ILE A 167 6.44 2.06 -9.27
N PHE A 168 5.53 2.26 -8.31
CA PHE A 168 5.01 3.58 -7.99
C PHE A 168 6.07 4.49 -7.34
N ASN A 169 7.02 3.95 -6.61
CA ASN A 169 8.18 4.68 -6.10
C ASN A 169 9.25 4.99 -7.15
N GLY A 170 9.15 4.43 -8.36
CA GLY A 170 10.07 4.73 -9.47
C GLY A 170 11.10 3.64 -9.79
N ASP A 171 11.03 2.45 -9.19
CA ASP A 171 11.98 1.35 -9.41
C ASP A 171 12.23 1.01 -10.90
N LEU A 172 11.21 1.21 -11.75
CA LEU A 172 11.32 1.00 -13.20
C LEU A 172 11.55 2.30 -13.99
N ASP A 173 11.82 3.43 -13.34
CA ASP A 173 12.14 4.68 -14.05
C ASP A 173 13.58 4.65 -14.53
N GLU A 174 14.50 4.11 -13.72
CA GLU A 174 15.91 3.88 -14.07
C GLU A 174 16.30 2.40 -14.08
N GLY A 175 15.61 1.56 -13.28
CA GLY A 175 15.85 0.13 -13.12
C GLY A 175 15.23 -0.75 -14.20
N ASP A 176 15.39 -2.05 -14.02
CA ASP A 176 14.84 -3.09 -14.89
C ASP A 176 13.92 -4.06 -14.12
N VAL A 177 13.30 -4.99 -14.85
CA VAL A 177 12.37 -5.97 -14.26
C VAL A 177 13.11 -7.01 -13.43
N GLU A 178 14.34 -7.26 -13.71
CA GLU A 178 15.23 -8.20 -13.02
C GLU A 178 15.53 -7.67 -11.59
N GLY A 179 15.89 -6.39 -11.47
CA GLY A 179 16.08 -5.70 -10.18
C GLY A 179 14.79 -5.65 -9.38
N LEU A 180 13.68 -5.22 -9.99
CA LEU A 180 12.35 -5.21 -9.34
C LEU A 180 11.96 -6.60 -8.81
N ALA A 181 12.19 -7.66 -9.58
CA ALA A 181 11.90 -9.02 -9.19
C ALA A 181 12.78 -9.48 -8.00
N GLY A 182 14.05 -9.12 -8.00
CA GLY A 182 14.99 -9.35 -6.90
C GLY A 182 14.53 -8.69 -5.59
N HIS A 183 14.03 -7.45 -5.65
CA HIS A 183 13.51 -6.72 -4.50
C HIS A 183 12.33 -7.43 -3.82
N VAL A 184 11.48 -8.11 -4.58
CA VAL A 184 10.34 -8.89 -4.05
C VAL A 184 10.62 -10.39 -3.89
N GLY A 185 11.87 -10.81 -4.08
CA GLY A 185 12.30 -12.19 -3.87
C GLY A 185 11.87 -13.19 -4.93
N LEU A 186 11.66 -12.75 -6.17
CA LEU A 186 11.23 -13.58 -7.31
C LEU A 186 12.20 -13.49 -8.49
N GLY A 187 12.05 -14.43 -9.45
CA GLY A 187 12.63 -14.28 -10.77
C GLY A 187 11.73 -13.44 -11.68
N ALA A 188 12.33 -12.69 -12.61
CA ALA A 188 11.61 -11.78 -13.51
C ALA A 188 10.52 -12.46 -14.36
N ARG A 189 10.76 -13.69 -14.83
CA ARG A 189 9.74 -14.47 -15.58
C ARG A 189 8.51 -14.76 -14.73
N HIS A 190 8.71 -15.11 -13.46
CA HIS A 190 7.61 -15.39 -12.53
C HIS A 190 6.84 -14.09 -12.21
N LEU A 191 7.56 -13.00 -11.92
CA LEU A 191 6.94 -11.69 -11.68
C LEU A 191 6.11 -11.24 -12.88
N ARG A 192 6.62 -11.34 -14.12
CA ARG A 192 5.86 -11.01 -15.34
C ARG A 192 4.58 -11.84 -15.44
N ARG A 193 4.62 -13.15 -15.14
CA ARG A 193 3.45 -14.02 -15.15
C ARG A 193 2.40 -13.59 -14.13
N LEU A 194 2.80 -13.29 -12.88
CA LEU A 194 1.89 -12.82 -11.83
C LEU A 194 1.24 -11.47 -12.21
N PHE A 195 2.01 -10.56 -12.79
CA PHE A 195 1.47 -9.27 -13.27
C PHE A 195 0.42 -9.45 -14.36
N VAL A 196 0.67 -10.31 -15.33
CA VAL A 196 -0.31 -10.61 -16.39
C VAL A 196 -1.55 -11.28 -15.80
N GLN A 197 -1.38 -12.20 -14.85
CA GLN A 197 -2.48 -12.90 -14.19
C GLN A 197 -3.38 -11.96 -13.39
N HIS A 198 -2.80 -11.07 -12.56
CA HIS A 198 -3.55 -10.21 -11.64
C HIS A 198 -3.95 -8.86 -12.24
N LEU A 199 -3.12 -8.30 -13.13
CA LEU A 199 -3.29 -6.95 -13.66
C LEU A 199 -3.58 -6.92 -15.17
N GLY A 200 -3.48 -8.06 -15.84
CA GLY A 200 -3.64 -8.15 -17.29
C GLY A 200 -2.55 -7.44 -18.11
N ALA A 201 -1.47 -7.00 -17.48
CA ALA A 201 -0.38 -6.25 -18.11
C ALA A 201 0.97 -6.57 -17.47
N SER A 202 2.07 -6.41 -18.21
CA SER A 202 3.44 -6.58 -17.67
C SER A 202 3.85 -5.43 -16.75
N PRO A 203 4.85 -5.62 -15.85
CA PRO A 203 5.37 -4.56 -14.98
C PRO A 203 5.77 -3.28 -15.75
N VAL A 204 6.47 -3.44 -16.87
CA VAL A 204 6.89 -2.31 -17.73
C VAL A 204 5.69 -1.53 -18.27
N ARG A 205 4.63 -2.22 -18.69
CA ARG A 205 3.40 -1.55 -19.16
C ARG A 205 2.71 -0.79 -18.02
N VAL A 206 2.66 -1.34 -16.82
CA VAL A 206 2.11 -0.65 -15.65
C VAL A 206 2.90 0.62 -15.34
N ALA A 207 4.24 0.55 -15.34
CA ALA A 207 5.11 1.71 -15.15
C ALA A 207 4.91 2.77 -16.25
N GLN A 208 4.81 2.34 -17.51
CA GLN A 208 4.56 3.25 -18.64
C GLN A 208 3.21 3.97 -18.52
N THR A 209 2.13 3.24 -18.22
CA THR A 209 0.79 3.82 -17.99
C THR A 209 0.81 4.84 -16.86
N ARG A 210 1.50 4.54 -15.74
CA ARG A 210 1.70 5.49 -14.63
C ARG A 210 2.32 6.80 -15.09
N ARG A 211 3.45 6.74 -15.82
CA ARG A 211 4.14 7.94 -16.34
C ARG A 211 3.24 8.76 -17.26
N ILE A 212 2.54 8.10 -18.20
CA ILE A 212 1.63 8.74 -19.15
C ILE A 212 0.47 9.44 -18.40
N HIS A 213 -0.12 8.77 -17.42
CA HIS A 213 -1.22 9.32 -16.64
C HIS A 213 -0.77 10.50 -15.79
N PHE A 214 0.38 10.41 -15.14
CA PHE A 214 0.92 11.53 -14.37
C PHE A 214 1.30 12.72 -15.26
N ALA A 215 1.94 12.49 -16.40
CA ALA A 215 2.24 13.52 -17.39
C ALA A 215 0.96 14.25 -17.82
N ARG A 216 -0.10 13.50 -18.04
CA ARG A 216 -1.40 14.08 -18.40
C ARG A 216 -1.97 14.95 -17.27
N SER A 217 -1.92 14.49 -16.01
CA SER A 217 -2.34 15.30 -14.86
C SER A 217 -1.55 16.62 -14.79
N LEU A 218 -0.22 16.58 -14.99
CA LEU A 218 0.59 17.79 -15.03
C LEU A 218 0.23 18.72 -16.18
N ILE A 219 -0.11 18.19 -17.37
CA ILE A 219 -0.56 18.99 -18.51
C ILE A 219 -1.89 19.70 -18.22
N GLU A 220 -2.81 19.01 -17.54
CA GLU A 220 -4.15 19.51 -17.22
C GLU A 220 -4.17 20.48 -16.04
N GLU A 221 -3.39 20.18 -15.00
CA GLU A 221 -3.48 20.85 -13.69
C GLU A 221 -2.44 21.96 -13.50
N THR A 222 -1.38 22.01 -14.34
CA THR A 222 -0.25 22.94 -14.14
C THR A 222 0.08 23.74 -15.39
N GLU A 223 0.84 24.83 -15.21
CA GLU A 223 1.41 25.63 -16.30
C GLU A 223 2.87 25.26 -16.63
N LEU A 224 3.39 24.20 -16.06
CA LEU A 224 4.75 23.74 -16.30
C LEU A 224 5.05 23.59 -17.79
N PRO A 225 6.23 23.99 -18.26
CA PRO A 225 6.65 23.76 -19.65
C PRO A 225 6.53 22.29 -20.03
N ILE A 226 6.01 22.02 -21.23
CA ILE A 226 5.82 20.64 -21.74
C ILE A 226 7.13 19.82 -21.69
N THR A 227 8.25 20.46 -21.97
CA THR A 227 9.58 19.84 -21.89
C THR A 227 9.93 19.40 -20.47
N LYS A 228 9.60 20.21 -19.46
CA LYS A 228 9.80 19.86 -18.05
C LYS A 228 8.87 18.73 -17.61
N ILE A 229 7.61 18.76 -18.04
CA ILE A 229 6.64 17.69 -17.76
C ILE A 229 7.15 16.33 -18.24
N ALA A 230 7.81 16.26 -19.39
CA ALA A 230 8.39 15.02 -19.90
C ALA A 230 9.33 14.38 -18.86
N PHE A 231 10.29 15.15 -18.35
CA PHE A 231 11.26 14.64 -17.37
C PHE A 231 10.63 14.40 -15.99
N TYR A 232 9.81 15.34 -15.50
CA TYR A 232 9.12 15.21 -14.20
C TYR A 232 8.14 14.02 -14.12
N SER A 233 7.73 13.50 -15.28
CA SER A 233 6.91 12.29 -15.38
C SER A 233 7.73 11.01 -15.56
N GLY A 234 9.07 11.07 -15.45
CA GLY A 234 9.95 9.91 -15.53
C GLY A 234 10.27 9.45 -16.97
N PHE A 235 10.11 10.31 -17.99
CA PHE A 235 10.55 10.01 -19.34
C PHE A 235 12.03 10.42 -19.54
N ARG A 236 12.80 9.57 -20.18
CA ARG A 236 14.22 9.80 -20.44
C ARG A 236 14.49 10.76 -21.62
N SER A 237 13.48 11.01 -22.46
CA SER A 237 13.61 11.95 -23.60
C SER A 237 12.26 12.50 -24.03
N ILE A 238 12.28 13.73 -24.55
CA ILE A 238 11.09 14.42 -25.11
C ILE A 238 10.51 13.61 -26.30
N ARG A 239 11.36 12.94 -27.08
CA ARG A 239 10.93 12.11 -28.21
C ARG A 239 10.09 10.92 -27.71
N GLN A 240 10.58 10.20 -26.70
CA GLN A 240 9.87 9.08 -26.09
C GLN A 240 8.53 9.56 -25.47
N PHE A 241 8.56 10.67 -24.75
CA PHE A 241 7.38 11.29 -24.17
C PHE A 241 6.32 11.62 -25.24
N ASN A 242 6.71 12.37 -26.28
CA ASN A 242 5.77 12.76 -27.36
C ASN A 242 5.17 11.53 -28.06
N HIS A 243 6.00 10.49 -28.31
CA HIS A 243 5.52 9.25 -28.91
C HIS A 243 4.51 8.54 -28.00
N ALA A 244 4.81 8.40 -26.71
CA ALA A 244 3.92 7.76 -25.74
C ALA A 244 2.58 8.52 -25.57
N MET A 245 2.63 9.86 -25.51
CA MET A 245 1.43 10.69 -25.39
C MET A 245 0.55 10.61 -26.64
N ARG A 246 1.15 10.66 -27.84
CA ARG A 246 0.39 10.48 -29.10
C ARG A 246 -0.23 9.09 -29.19
N ALA A 247 0.51 8.05 -28.84
CA ALA A 247 0.01 6.67 -28.86
C ALA A 247 -1.18 6.49 -27.88
N ALA A 248 -1.11 7.10 -26.68
CA ALA A 248 -2.14 6.98 -25.66
C ALA A 248 -3.37 7.84 -25.94
N PHE A 249 -3.20 9.09 -26.41
CA PHE A 249 -4.27 10.08 -26.48
C PHE A 249 -4.63 10.55 -27.89
N ASP A 250 -3.90 10.10 -28.92
CA ASP A 250 -4.07 10.53 -30.30
C ASP A 250 -3.87 12.06 -30.49
N GLN A 251 -3.12 12.67 -29.59
CA GLN A 251 -2.81 14.10 -29.57
C GLN A 251 -1.39 14.31 -29.04
N SER A 252 -0.74 15.36 -29.52
CA SER A 252 0.51 15.82 -28.92
C SER A 252 0.26 16.45 -27.54
N PRO A 253 1.26 16.52 -26.66
CA PRO A 253 1.12 17.21 -25.37
C PRO A 253 0.66 18.66 -25.49
N THR A 254 1.08 19.37 -26.53
CA THR A 254 0.67 20.76 -26.79
C THR A 254 -0.79 20.85 -27.21
N GLU A 255 -1.26 19.95 -28.08
CA GLU A 255 -2.67 19.88 -28.47
C GLU A 255 -3.55 19.49 -27.27
N LEU A 256 -3.10 18.54 -26.44
CA LEU A 256 -3.77 18.20 -25.21
C LEU A 256 -3.92 19.42 -24.30
N ARG A 257 -2.87 20.20 -24.10
CA ARG A 257 -2.91 21.43 -23.30
C ARG A 257 -3.90 22.46 -23.83
N ARG A 258 -3.96 22.67 -25.13
CA ARG A 258 -4.90 23.60 -25.77
C ARG A 258 -6.36 23.17 -25.66
N SER A 259 -6.61 21.86 -25.54
CA SER A 259 -7.99 21.34 -25.44
C SER A 259 -8.63 21.53 -24.05
N TYR A 260 -7.89 22.06 -23.07
CA TYR A 260 -8.38 22.36 -21.73
C TYR A 260 -8.60 23.85 -21.55
N GLU A 261 -9.87 24.24 -21.47
CA GLU A 261 -10.33 25.63 -21.21
C GLU A 261 -10.45 25.95 -19.71
N THR A 262 -10.23 24.94 -18.82
CA THR A 262 -10.44 25.11 -17.37
C THR A 262 -9.33 25.97 -16.76
N PRO A 263 -9.66 26.97 -15.92
CA PRO A 263 -8.65 27.73 -15.19
C PRO A 263 -7.77 26.79 -14.37
N ARG A 264 -6.46 26.86 -14.56
CA ARG A 264 -5.49 26.09 -13.79
C ARG A 264 -5.42 26.66 -12.39
N THR A 265 -5.50 25.79 -11.41
CA THR A 265 -5.39 26.20 -10.01
C THR A 265 -3.93 26.58 -9.73
N HIS A 266 -3.69 27.87 -9.54
CA HIS A 266 -2.41 28.34 -9.02
C HIS A 266 -2.33 28.05 -7.52
N GLY A 267 -1.21 27.52 -7.05
CA GLY A 267 -0.89 27.46 -5.62
C GLY A 267 -0.65 28.85 -5.05
N HIS A 268 -0.81 29.00 -3.74
CA HIS A 268 -0.43 30.23 -3.05
C HIS A 268 1.09 30.46 -3.19
N LYS A 269 1.50 31.62 -3.72
CA LYS A 269 2.91 32.05 -3.80
C LYS A 269 3.86 31.03 -4.45
N GLY A 270 3.53 30.55 -5.66
CA GLY A 270 4.45 29.72 -6.46
C GLY A 270 4.40 28.21 -6.21
N GLY A 271 3.48 27.71 -5.39
CA GLY A 271 3.26 26.27 -5.21
C GLY A 271 2.50 25.64 -6.41
N ILE A 272 2.75 24.37 -6.65
CA ILE A 272 1.98 23.56 -7.62
C ILE A 272 0.85 22.85 -6.90
N VAL A 273 -0.36 22.93 -7.45
CA VAL A 273 -1.54 22.21 -6.94
C VAL A 273 -1.81 21.01 -7.82
N LEU A 274 -1.85 19.84 -7.21
CA LEU A 274 -2.19 18.57 -7.84
C LEU A 274 -3.31 17.87 -7.06
N PHE A 275 -4.00 16.95 -7.72
CA PHE A 275 -5.06 16.18 -7.10
C PHE A 275 -4.76 14.69 -7.10
N VAL A 276 -5.09 14.03 -5.97
CA VAL A 276 -4.95 12.57 -5.82
C VAL A 276 -6.28 11.96 -5.46
N ALA A 277 -6.84 11.17 -6.35
CA ALA A 277 -8.10 10.49 -6.12
C ALA A 277 -7.96 9.30 -5.14
N TYR A 278 -9.05 9.02 -4.43
CA TYR A 278 -9.20 7.83 -3.56
C TYR A 278 -10.54 7.13 -3.83
N ARG A 279 -10.63 5.86 -3.40
CA ARG A 279 -11.89 5.11 -3.40
C ARG A 279 -12.69 5.46 -2.16
N PRO A 280 -13.95 5.94 -2.28
CA PRO A 280 -14.82 6.11 -1.13
C PRO A 280 -15.28 4.74 -0.57
N PRO A 281 -15.61 4.70 0.75
CA PRO A 281 -15.53 5.80 1.70
C PRO A 281 -14.10 6.13 2.15
N PHE A 282 -13.92 7.34 2.72
CA PHE A 282 -12.65 7.79 3.30
C PHE A 282 -12.93 8.71 4.50
N ASP A 283 -12.50 8.29 5.67
CA ASP A 283 -12.67 9.06 6.90
C ASP A 283 -11.52 10.06 7.09
N TRP A 284 -11.64 11.23 6.43
CA TRP A 284 -10.67 12.32 6.54
C TRP A 284 -10.45 12.77 8.00
N LYS A 285 -11.54 12.92 8.76
CA LYS A 285 -11.49 13.40 10.14
C LYS A 285 -10.71 12.46 11.05
N ALA A 286 -10.98 11.15 10.97
CA ALA A 286 -10.23 10.16 11.72
C ALA A 286 -8.75 10.14 11.31
N MET A 287 -8.47 10.27 10.00
CA MET A 287 -7.11 10.29 9.47
C MET A 287 -6.30 11.47 10.02
N VAL A 288 -6.81 12.70 9.92
CA VAL A 288 -6.08 13.88 10.44
C VAL A 288 -6.00 13.88 11.96
N ASN A 289 -7.01 13.40 12.66
CA ASN A 289 -6.96 13.24 14.11
C ASN A 289 -5.87 12.26 14.54
N PHE A 290 -5.71 11.15 13.80
CA PHE A 290 -4.65 10.17 14.07
C PHE A 290 -3.27 10.77 13.80
N LEU A 291 -3.07 11.40 12.65
CA LEU A 291 -1.80 12.05 12.29
C LEU A 291 -1.45 13.18 13.28
N GLY A 292 -2.45 13.95 13.73
CA GLY A 292 -2.25 15.07 14.67
C GLY A 292 -1.77 14.63 16.05
N ARG A 293 -2.18 13.45 16.53
CA ARG A 293 -1.71 12.91 17.83
C ARG A 293 -0.23 12.61 17.85
N SER A 294 0.33 12.24 16.71
CA SER A 294 1.73 11.87 16.54
C SER A 294 2.50 12.87 15.66
N ALA A 295 2.00 14.10 15.47
CA ALA A 295 2.65 15.10 14.66
C ALA A 295 4.03 15.48 15.24
N THR A 296 5.04 15.57 14.36
CA THR A 296 6.41 15.95 14.72
C THR A 296 6.53 17.46 14.86
N PRO A 297 6.77 18.01 16.08
CA PRO A 297 6.85 19.47 16.26
C PRO A 297 7.99 20.09 15.46
N GLY A 298 7.70 21.18 14.75
CA GLY A 298 8.64 21.86 13.84
C GLY A 298 8.61 21.33 12.40
N VAL A 299 8.11 20.09 12.20
CA VAL A 299 8.07 19.38 10.91
C VAL A 299 6.64 19.24 10.41
N GLU A 300 5.68 19.02 11.29
CA GLU A 300 4.27 18.76 10.94
C GLU A 300 3.33 19.72 11.68
N VAL A 301 2.33 20.22 10.95
CA VAL A 301 1.19 20.97 11.47
C VAL A 301 -0.10 20.34 10.96
N VAL A 302 -0.92 19.88 11.89
CA VAL A 302 -2.18 19.18 11.57
C VAL A 302 -3.35 19.94 12.14
N GLU A 303 -4.27 20.34 11.27
CA GLU A 303 -5.52 21.01 11.61
C GLU A 303 -6.71 20.17 11.16
N THR A 304 -7.91 20.50 11.56
CA THR A 304 -9.13 19.75 11.21
C THR A 304 -9.29 19.55 9.69
N ASN A 305 -8.90 20.54 8.90
CA ASN A 305 -9.11 20.57 7.44
C ASN A 305 -7.81 20.50 6.63
N SER A 306 -6.66 20.43 7.28
CA SER A 306 -5.38 20.40 6.58
C SER A 306 -4.32 19.59 7.34
N TYR A 307 -3.46 18.95 6.57
CA TYR A 307 -2.20 18.38 7.00
C TYR A 307 -1.08 19.08 6.25
N ARG A 308 -0.12 19.63 6.97
CA ARG A 308 1.04 20.32 6.41
C ARG A 308 2.31 19.74 6.99
N ARG A 309 3.36 19.70 6.19
CA ARG A 309 4.68 19.31 6.66
C ARG A 309 5.80 19.89 5.81
N THR A 310 6.97 20.03 6.43
CA THR A 310 8.23 20.17 5.71
C THR A 310 8.62 18.83 5.09
N ILE A 311 9.25 18.86 3.94
CA ILE A 311 9.68 17.67 3.21
C ILE A 311 11.12 17.82 2.73
N GLU A 312 11.81 16.72 2.67
CA GLU A 312 13.07 16.58 1.95
C GLU A 312 12.98 15.39 0.99
N ILE A 313 13.45 15.59 -0.24
CA ILE A 313 13.46 14.59 -1.29
C ILE A 313 14.67 14.79 -2.19
N GLU A 314 15.53 13.77 -2.30
CA GLU A 314 16.79 13.83 -3.07
C GLU A 314 17.62 15.10 -2.80
N GLY A 315 17.67 15.54 -1.53
CA GLY A 315 18.41 16.72 -1.11
C GLY A 315 17.71 18.06 -1.32
N GLU A 316 16.55 18.07 -1.96
CA GLU A 316 15.72 19.27 -2.14
C GLU A 316 14.73 19.39 -0.97
N SER A 317 14.68 20.58 -0.37
CA SER A 317 13.79 20.90 0.76
C SER A 317 12.55 21.66 0.29
N GLY A 318 11.42 21.41 0.96
CA GLY A 318 10.16 22.08 0.64
C GLY A 318 9.08 21.88 1.67
N GLU A 319 7.87 22.24 1.31
CA GLU A 319 6.68 22.02 2.13
C GLU A 319 5.50 21.53 1.29
N ILE A 320 4.63 20.75 1.91
CA ILE A 320 3.36 20.31 1.31
C ILE A 320 2.20 20.66 2.22
N GLU A 321 1.06 20.98 1.58
CA GLU A 321 -0.24 21.09 2.23
C GLU A 321 -1.24 20.16 1.56
N ILE A 322 -1.97 19.37 2.37
CA ILE A 322 -2.96 18.41 1.90
C ILE A 322 -4.30 18.73 2.54
N ARG A 323 -5.37 18.76 1.71
CA ARG A 323 -6.75 18.98 2.11
C ARG A 323 -7.68 18.02 1.39
N ALA A 324 -8.79 17.63 2.02
CA ALA A 324 -9.86 16.93 1.32
C ALA A 324 -10.58 17.88 0.36
N ASP A 325 -10.82 17.44 -0.87
CA ASP A 325 -11.68 18.15 -1.82
C ASP A 325 -13.15 17.91 -1.41
N LYS A 326 -13.95 18.99 -1.36
CA LYS A 326 -15.35 18.91 -0.96
C LYS A 326 -16.26 18.41 -2.09
N ALA A 327 -15.85 18.57 -3.34
CA ALA A 327 -16.66 18.26 -4.52
C ALA A 327 -16.44 16.83 -5.03
N GLU A 328 -15.20 16.35 -4.97
CA GLU A 328 -14.80 15.07 -5.56
C GLU A 328 -14.02 14.20 -4.55
N PRO A 329 -14.07 12.86 -4.68
CA PRO A 329 -13.33 11.94 -3.81
C PRO A 329 -11.83 11.97 -4.13
N ARG A 330 -11.17 13.07 -3.81
CA ARG A 330 -9.74 13.32 -4.01
C ARG A 330 -9.17 14.23 -2.94
N LEU A 331 -7.88 14.20 -2.77
CA LEU A 331 -7.15 15.17 -1.95
C LEU A 331 -6.54 16.23 -2.86
N ARG A 332 -6.61 17.49 -2.44
CA ARG A 332 -5.86 18.60 -3.00
C ARG A 332 -4.49 18.64 -2.32
N VAL A 333 -3.45 18.60 -3.09
CA VAL A 333 -2.05 18.63 -2.63
C VAL A 333 -1.39 19.87 -3.21
N GLU A 334 -0.95 20.78 -2.36
CA GLU A 334 -0.13 21.92 -2.73
C GLU A 334 1.33 21.61 -2.37
N VAL A 335 2.22 21.69 -3.35
CA VAL A 335 3.64 21.36 -3.23
C VAL A 335 4.46 22.61 -3.50
N LYS A 336 5.33 22.97 -2.58
CA LYS A 336 6.31 24.07 -2.73
C LYS A 336 7.71 23.48 -2.64
N LEU A 337 8.36 23.39 -3.79
CA LEU A 337 9.73 22.94 -4.01
C LEU A 337 10.42 23.95 -4.94
N GLU A 338 11.72 24.10 -4.86
CA GLU A 338 12.48 24.93 -5.79
C GLU A 338 12.52 24.32 -7.19
N SER A 339 12.80 23.03 -7.25
CA SER A 339 12.63 22.20 -8.44
C SER A 339 11.35 21.35 -8.36
N HIS A 340 10.85 20.91 -9.48
CA HIS A 340 9.67 20.06 -9.55
C HIS A 340 9.96 18.68 -10.12
N GLU A 341 11.24 18.30 -10.14
CA GLU A 341 11.71 17.02 -10.71
C GLU A 341 11.16 15.82 -9.94
N HIS A 342 10.94 15.99 -8.63
CA HIS A 342 10.51 14.92 -7.73
C HIS A 342 8.99 14.90 -7.45
N LEU A 343 8.17 15.68 -8.20
CA LEU A 343 6.73 15.76 -7.99
C LEU A 343 6.05 14.40 -7.98
N LEU A 344 6.46 13.48 -8.85
CA LEU A 344 5.89 12.14 -8.91
C LEU A 344 6.12 11.37 -7.62
N GLN A 345 7.33 11.44 -7.05
CA GLN A 345 7.68 10.81 -5.79
C GLN A 345 6.95 11.47 -4.61
N VAL A 346 6.80 12.80 -4.62
CA VAL A 346 6.00 13.53 -3.62
C VAL A 346 4.56 13.02 -3.62
N MET A 347 3.94 12.91 -4.79
CA MET A 347 2.56 12.45 -4.90
C MET A 347 2.37 11.00 -4.45
N GLU A 348 3.36 10.14 -4.70
CA GLU A 348 3.32 8.75 -4.21
C GLU A 348 3.52 8.65 -2.69
N ARG A 349 4.37 9.51 -2.10
CA ARG A 349 4.49 9.60 -0.64
C ARG A 349 3.19 10.12 -0.01
N VAL A 350 2.51 11.08 -0.62
CA VAL A 350 1.17 11.54 -0.18
C VAL A 350 0.15 10.39 -0.27
N ARG A 351 0.13 9.63 -1.38
CA ARG A 351 -0.71 8.43 -1.50
C ARG A 351 -0.48 7.45 -0.35
N ARG A 352 0.76 7.26 0.05
CA ARG A 352 1.15 6.37 1.14
C ARG A 352 0.72 6.88 2.49
N ILE A 353 0.94 8.18 2.82
CA ILE A 353 0.52 8.78 4.11
C ILE A 353 -0.97 8.57 4.34
N PHE A 354 -1.79 8.78 3.33
CA PHE A 354 -3.25 8.70 3.42
C PHE A 354 -3.83 7.36 2.97
N ASP A 355 -2.96 6.38 2.67
CA ASP A 355 -3.36 5.03 2.20
C ASP A 355 -4.42 5.08 1.09
N LEU A 356 -4.19 5.96 0.09
CA LEU A 356 -5.17 6.20 -0.98
C LEU A 356 -5.31 5.03 -1.96
N GLY A 357 -4.38 4.08 -1.90
CA GLY A 357 -4.42 2.83 -2.65
C GLY A 357 -5.32 1.75 -2.07
N ALA A 358 -5.83 1.90 -0.84
CA ALA A 358 -6.69 0.90 -0.20
C ALA A 358 -7.99 0.69 -0.97
N ASP A 359 -8.54 -0.52 -0.87
CA ASP A 359 -9.87 -0.88 -1.36
C ASP A 359 -10.81 -1.12 -0.18
N PRO A 360 -11.56 -0.09 0.26
CA PRO A 360 -12.40 -0.18 1.45
C PRO A 360 -13.51 -1.22 1.33
N LEU A 361 -13.99 -1.53 0.10
CA LEU A 361 -14.99 -2.57 -0.09
C LEU A 361 -14.43 -3.96 0.18
N GLN A 362 -13.25 -4.25 -0.34
CA GLN A 362 -12.61 -5.54 -0.14
C GLN A 362 -12.26 -5.77 1.33
N ILE A 363 -11.71 -4.74 2.00
CA ILE A 363 -11.37 -4.78 3.41
C ILE A 363 -12.62 -4.99 4.25
N ALA A 364 -13.66 -4.17 4.04
CA ALA A 364 -14.91 -4.27 4.78
C ALA A 364 -15.63 -5.61 4.54
N SER A 365 -15.69 -6.10 3.29
CA SER A 365 -16.30 -7.39 2.97
C SER A 365 -15.62 -8.56 3.70
N HIS A 366 -14.31 -8.49 3.90
CA HIS A 366 -13.58 -9.53 4.63
C HIS A 366 -13.78 -9.41 6.15
N LEU A 367 -13.56 -8.22 6.71
CA LEU A 367 -13.57 -8.02 8.17
C LEU A 367 -14.98 -8.01 8.77
N SER A 368 -16.01 -7.64 8.01
CA SER A 368 -17.40 -7.66 8.49
C SER A 368 -17.97 -9.07 8.74
N ARG A 369 -17.26 -10.12 8.35
CA ARG A 369 -17.59 -11.50 8.72
C ARG A 369 -17.47 -11.75 10.24
N TYR A 370 -16.79 -10.86 10.95
CA TYR A 370 -16.54 -10.95 12.40
C TYR A 370 -17.40 -9.89 13.12
N PRO A 371 -18.38 -10.30 13.96
CA PRO A 371 -19.42 -9.40 14.49
C PRO A 371 -18.86 -8.14 15.18
N ARG A 372 -17.79 -8.29 15.99
CA ARG A 372 -17.14 -7.15 16.67
C ARG A 372 -16.56 -6.14 15.67
N LEU A 373 -15.86 -6.61 14.65
CA LEU A 373 -15.26 -5.76 13.62
C LEU A 373 -16.33 -5.16 12.70
N LYS A 374 -17.41 -5.91 12.43
CA LYS A 374 -18.53 -5.41 11.62
C LYS A 374 -19.12 -4.14 12.21
N HIS A 375 -19.42 -4.14 13.52
CA HIS A 375 -19.95 -2.96 14.21
C HIS A 375 -19.01 -1.75 14.06
N LEU A 376 -17.70 -1.94 14.30
CA LEU A 376 -16.71 -0.86 14.18
C LEU A 376 -16.54 -0.35 12.74
N LEU A 377 -16.66 -1.23 11.74
CA LEU A 377 -16.64 -0.86 10.32
C LEU A 377 -17.87 -0.06 9.92
N ASP A 378 -19.05 -0.44 10.44
CA ASP A 378 -20.32 0.26 10.18
C ASP A 378 -20.33 1.67 10.83
N GLU A 379 -19.71 1.84 12.00
CA GLU A 379 -19.55 3.13 12.68
C GLU A 379 -18.56 4.06 11.96
N ARG A 380 -17.48 3.52 11.42
CA ARG A 380 -16.39 4.27 10.78
C ARG A 380 -16.02 3.71 9.41
N PRO A 381 -16.92 3.84 8.43
CA PRO A 381 -16.60 3.39 7.09
C PRO A 381 -15.46 4.22 6.49
N GLY A 382 -14.48 3.55 5.90
CA GLY A 382 -13.36 4.21 5.21
C GLY A 382 -12.20 4.64 6.10
N LEU A 383 -12.14 4.17 7.35
CA LEU A 383 -10.94 4.28 8.18
C LEU A 383 -9.78 3.51 7.52
N ARG A 384 -8.60 4.13 7.47
CA ARG A 384 -7.43 3.59 6.79
C ARG A 384 -6.25 3.46 7.72
N VAL A 385 -5.21 2.77 7.25
CA VAL A 385 -3.92 2.68 7.94
C VAL A 385 -3.04 3.83 7.47
N PRO A 386 -2.82 4.89 8.27
CA PRO A 386 -1.96 5.99 7.87
C PRO A 386 -0.53 5.47 7.64
N GLY A 387 0.05 5.79 6.49
CA GLY A 387 1.48 5.59 6.26
C GLY A 387 2.31 6.74 6.86
N VAL A 388 3.53 6.89 6.35
CA VAL A 388 4.48 7.89 6.82
C VAL A 388 5.16 8.59 5.63
N TRP A 389 5.64 9.80 5.84
CA TRP A 389 6.47 10.47 4.85
C TRP A 389 7.84 9.82 4.75
N ASP A 390 8.48 9.64 5.90
CA ASP A 390 9.82 9.07 6.03
C ASP A 390 9.84 7.94 7.07
N GLY A 391 10.44 6.81 6.69
CA GLY A 391 10.47 5.60 7.54
C GLY A 391 11.44 5.74 8.71
N PHE A 392 12.55 6.49 8.55
CA PHE A 392 13.50 6.73 9.63
C PHE A 392 12.91 7.66 10.70
N GLU A 393 12.34 8.80 10.30
CA GLU A 393 11.61 9.72 11.19
C GLU A 393 10.59 8.94 12.04
N PHE A 394 9.73 8.16 11.38
CA PHE A 394 8.70 7.38 12.06
C PHE A 394 9.28 6.34 13.02
N SER A 395 10.35 5.66 12.62
CA SER A 395 10.98 4.63 13.47
C SER A 395 11.63 5.24 14.71
N VAL A 396 12.29 6.41 14.59
CA VAL A 396 12.80 7.16 15.74
C VAL A 396 11.66 7.55 16.69
N ARG A 397 10.54 8.07 16.14
CA ARG A 397 9.34 8.42 16.91
C ARG A 397 8.77 7.21 17.63
N THR A 398 8.68 6.06 16.96
CA THR A 398 8.19 4.81 17.55
C THR A 398 9.05 4.36 18.74
N VAL A 399 10.38 4.47 18.63
CA VAL A 399 11.28 4.13 19.74
C VAL A 399 11.10 5.11 20.91
N LEU A 400 10.92 6.39 20.64
CA LEU A 400 10.70 7.40 21.68
C LEU A 400 9.36 7.19 22.40
N ASP A 401 8.27 6.99 21.67
CA ASP A 401 6.92 6.77 22.20
C ASP A 401 6.85 5.56 23.13
N HIS A 402 7.55 4.50 22.79
CA HIS A 402 7.53 3.25 23.57
C HIS A 402 8.50 3.25 24.78
N GLN A 403 9.51 4.10 24.80
CA GLN A 403 10.54 4.10 25.84
C GLN A 403 10.50 5.33 26.75
N LEU A 404 9.72 6.34 26.43
CA LEU A 404 9.52 7.54 27.23
C LEU A 404 8.10 7.61 27.81
N VAL A 405 7.96 8.36 28.90
CA VAL A 405 6.63 8.68 29.43
C VAL A 405 5.96 9.69 28.50
N ALA A 406 4.70 9.46 28.12
CA ALA A 406 3.98 10.22 27.10
C ALA A 406 3.99 11.77 27.28
N ARG A 407 4.13 12.28 28.52
CA ARG A 407 4.23 13.74 28.78
C ARG A 407 5.52 14.38 28.26
N ASP A 408 6.61 13.62 28.21
CA ASP A 408 7.94 14.13 27.86
C ASP A 408 8.28 13.92 26.38
N GLU A 409 7.61 13.00 25.69
CA GLU A 409 7.91 12.61 24.30
C GLU A 409 7.87 13.82 23.36
N THR A 410 6.78 14.57 23.32
CA THR A 410 6.63 15.73 22.42
C THR A 410 7.72 16.79 22.65
N ALA A 411 8.09 17.02 23.91
CA ALA A 411 9.15 17.98 24.26
C ALA A 411 10.53 17.46 23.84
N VAL A 412 10.80 16.17 24.00
CA VAL A 412 12.05 15.52 23.58
C VAL A 412 12.17 15.54 22.06
N VAL A 413 11.12 15.19 21.33
CA VAL A 413 11.11 15.23 19.86
C VAL A 413 11.34 16.65 19.35
N ARG A 414 10.71 17.66 19.96
CA ARG A 414 10.95 19.08 19.61
C ARG A 414 12.40 19.49 19.80
N ARG A 415 13.04 19.08 20.92
CA ARG A 415 14.47 19.34 21.13
C ARG A 415 15.33 18.60 20.11
N LEU A 416 15.03 17.33 19.83
CA LEU A 416 15.74 16.55 18.81
C LEU A 416 15.72 17.25 17.44
N VAL A 417 14.53 17.66 17.00
CA VAL A 417 14.35 18.35 15.70
C VAL A 417 15.09 19.69 15.69
N ARG A 418 14.97 20.49 16.74
CA ARG A 418 15.64 21.81 16.80
C ARG A 418 17.16 21.74 16.92
N THR A 419 17.68 20.70 17.57
CA THR A 419 19.12 20.57 17.80
C THR A 419 19.84 19.94 16.61
N PHE A 420 19.23 18.93 15.99
CA PHE A 420 19.89 18.14 14.94
C PHE A 420 19.23 18.26 13.57
N GLY A 421 18.00 18.77 13.50
CA GLY A 421 17.30 19.00 12.23
C GLY A 421 17.85 20.19 11.48
N THR A 422 17.54 20.28 10.20
CA THR A 422 17.92 21.40 9.35
C THR A 422 16.87 22.52 9.47
N PRO A 423 17.25 23.77 9.83
CA PRO A 423 16.31 24.89 9.84
C PRO A 423 15.63 25.07 8.47
N PHE A 424 14.33 25.31 8.49
CA PHE A 424 13.51 25.51 7.29
C PHE A 424 12.69 26.79 7.41
N LYS A 425 12.60 27.56 6.32
CA LYS A 425 11.90 28.84 6.29
C LYS A 425 10.51 28.65 5.67
N SER A 426 9.48 28.64 6.51
CA SER A 426 8.09 28.55 6.08
C SER A 426 7.29 29.77 6.52
N ALA A 427 6.23 30.09 5.77
CA ALA A 427 5.21 31.06 6.21
C ALA A 427 4.21 30.44 7.20
N VAL A 428 4.22 29.12 7.38
CA VAL A 428 3.33 28.39 8.27
C VAL A 428 3.94 28.32 9.66
N VAL A 429 3.26 28.89 10.64
CA VAL A 429 3.69 28.83 12.04
C VAL A 429 3.75 27.37 12.49
N GLY A 430 4.89 26.96 13.03
CA GLY A 430 5.11 25.58 13.49
C GLY A 430 5.79 24.66 12.46
N LEU A 431 6.06 25.14 11.25
CA LEU A 431 6.95 24.50 10.27
C LEU A 431 8.24 25.29 10.20
N ASP A 432 9.27 24.87 10.94
CA ASP A 432 10.52 25.63 11.07
C ASP A 432 11.78 24.76 10.90
N HIS A 433 11.64 23.44 10.78
CA HIS A 433 12.74 22.50 10.59
C HIS A 433 12.35 21.35 9.65
N LEU A 434 13.38 20.73 9.07
CA LEU A 434 13.33 19.37 8.55
C LEU A 434 13.71 18.40 9.67
N PHE A 435 13.20 17.17 9.60
CA PHE A 435 13.62 16.12 10.55
C PHE A 435 15.12 15.81 10.37
N PRO A 436 15.88 15.51 11.44
CA PRO A 436 17.28 15.14 11.34
C PRO A 436 17.52 13.93 10.41
N ARG A 437 18.52 14.03 9.55
CA ARG A 437 18.92 12.91 8.68
C ARG A 437 19.58 11.79 9.48
N PRO A 438 19.54 10.53 9.00
CA PRO A 438 20.18 9.39 9.67
C PRO A 438 21.66 9.63 10.00
N GLU A 439 22.42 10.27 9.10
CA GLU A 439 23.83 10.58 9.27
C GLU A 439 24.07 11.49 10.48
N GLN A 440 23.22 12.49 10.66
CA GLN A 440 23.30 13.45 11.78
C GLN A 440 23.01 12.75 13.12
N VAL A 441 22.06 11.80 13.14
CA VAL A 441 21.63 11.09 14.36
C VAL A 441 22.59 9.95 14.74
N ALA A 442 23.24 9.32 13.75
CA ALA A 442 24.13 8.18 13.97
C ALA A 442 25.31 8.52 14.90
N GLU A 443 25.83 9.76 14.80
CA GLU A 443 27.01 10.22 15.54
C GLU A 443 26.66 11.26 16.64
N ALA A 444 25.36 11.62 16.77
CA ALA A 444 24.92 12.64 17.72
C ALA A 444 25.08 12.22 19.18
N ASP A 445 25.43 13.16 20.04
CA ASP A 445 25.22 13.03 21.48
C ASP A 445 23.75 13.34 21.81
N LEU A 446 22.94 12.31 21.82
CA LEU A 446 21.50 12.43 22.09
C LEU A 446 21.18 12.83 23.54
N SER A 447 22.17 12.83 24.45
CA SER A 447 21.96 13.20 25.85
C SER A 447 21.63 14.70 26.02
N VAL A 448 22.12 15.55 25.09
CA VAL A 448 21.85 16.99 25.09
C VAL A 448 20.38 17.34 24.87
N VAL A 449 19.63 16.44 24.22
CA VAL A 449 18.19 16.60 24.02
C VAL A 449 17.35 15.77 25.02
N GLY A 450 18.01 15.12 25.98
CA GLY A 450 17.36 14.34 27.03
C GLY A 450 17.11 12.87 26.68
N ILE A 451 17.66 12.37 25.57
CA ILE A 451 17.57 10.96 25.17
C ILE A 451 18.80 10.21 25.68
N ARG A 452 18.61 9.27 26.62
CA ARG A 452 19.70 8.58 27.33
C ARG A 452 19.53 7.07 27.33
N GLY A 453 20.55 6.37 27.78
CA GLY A 453 20.51 4.94 28.11
C GLY A 453 20.17 4.03 26.90
N LYS A 454 19.18 3.16 27.08
CA LYS A 454 18.76 2.19 26.06
C LYS A 454 18.14 2.86 24.84
N CYS A 455 17.35 3.95 25.05
CA CYS A 455 16.70 4.71 24.01
C CYS A 455 17.72 5.34 23.05
N ALA A 456 18.74 6.04 23.59
CA ALA A 456 19.79 6.62 22.77
C ALA A 456 20.57 5.56 21.96
N LYS A 457 20.84 4.41 22.57
CA LYS A 457 21.50 3.28 21.89
C LYS A 457 20.65 2.75 20.74
N ALA A 458 19.34 2.57 20.95
CA ALA A 458 18.42 2.07 19.94
C ALA A 458 18.34 3.03 18.74
N ILE A 459 18.16 4.33 19.00
CA ILE A 459 18.06 5.36 17.93
C ILE A 459 19.35 5.44 17.12
N ARG A 460 20.53 5.45 17.77
CA ARG A 460 21.81 5.44 17.03
C ARG A 460 22.03 4.15 16.24
N SER A 461 21.63 2.99 16.79
CA SER A 461 21.70 1.70 16.07
C SER A 461 20.78 1.70 14.84
N LEU A 462 19.59 2.29 14.95
CA LEU A 462 18.66 2.48 13.84
C LEU A 462 19.26 3.40 12.78
N ALA A 463 19.78 4.56 13.18
CA ALA A 463 20.40 5.54 12.28
C ALA A 463 21.56 4.90 11.50
N ARG A 464 22.48 4.21 12.18
CA ARG A 464 23.58 3.49 11.53
C ARG A 464 23.09 2.39 10.58
N ALA A 465 22.04 1.66 10.95
CA ALA A 465 21.47 0.63 10.06
C ALA A 465 20.92 1.21 8.75
N VAL A 466 20.38 2.44 8.79
CA VAL A 466 19.90 3.14 7.60
C VAL A 466 21.09 3.67 6.77
N VAL A 467 22.05 4.35 7.40
CA VAL A 467 23.26 4.85 6.72
C VAL A 467 24.04 3.72 6.02
N GLU A 468 24.21 2.60 6.69
CA GLU A 468 24.89 1.41 6.17
C GLU A 468 24.02 0.60 5.18
N LYS A 469 22.82 1.05 4.85
CA LYS A 469 21.84 0.37 3.97
C LYS A 469 21.46 -1.04 4.41
N ARG A 470 21.66 -1.39 5.70
CA ARG A 470 21.17 -2.64 6.31
C ARG A 470 19.65 -2.62 6.52
N LEU A 471 19.07 -1.42 6.67
CA LEU A 471 17.64 -1.18 6.66
C LEU A 471 17.31 -0.12 5.60
N THR A 472 16.48 -0.50 4.63
CA THR A 472 15.85 0.40 3.66
C THR A 472 14.35 0.25 3.80
N PHE A 473 13.60 1.36 3.73
CA PHE A 473 12.14 1.37 3.91
C PHE A 473 11.36 1.13 2.61
N GLU A 474 12.05 0.92 1.52
CA GLU A 474 11.47 0.78 0.19
C GLU A 474 11.21 -0.68 -0.18
N THR A 475 12.06 -1.60 0.28
CA THR A 475 12.03 -3.01 -0.13
C THR A 475 11.60 -3.94 0.99
N SER A 476 10.67 -4.85 0.68
CA SER A 476 10.23 -5.91 1.58
C SER A 476 9.88 -7.17 0.79
N LYS A 477 10.43 -8.32 1.19
CA LYS A 477 10.11 -9.62 0.60
C LYS A 477 8.84 -10.22 1.19
N SER A 478 8.66 -10.05 2.50
CA SER A 478 7.49 -10.51 3.26
C SER A 478 7.34 -9.71 4.55
N LEU A 479 6.19 -9.82 5.22
CA LEU A 479 5.99 -9.25 6.55
C LEU A 479 7.03 -9.79 7.55
N ASP A 480 7.26 -11.11 7.53
CA ASP A 480 8.21 -11.77 8.43
C ASP A 480 9.66 -11.31 8.16
N ASP A 481 10.05 -11.12 6.89
CA ASP A 481 11.34 -10.54 6.51
C ASP A 481 11.47 -9.12 7.06
N THR A 482 10.43 -8.29 6.89
CA THR A 482 10.41 -6.90 7.38
C THR A 482 10.56 -6.85 8.89
N VAL A 483 9.72 -7.60 9.62
CA VAL A 483 9.75 -7.65 11.09
C VAL A 483 11.11 -8.17 11.58
N SER A 484 11.64 -9.23 10.97
CA SER A 484 12.95 -9.78 11.32
C SER A 484 14.08 -8.79 11.09
N ARG A 485 14.08 -8.05 9.97
CA ARG A 485 15.11 -7.04 9.66
C ARG A 485 15.10 -5.89 10.67
N VAL A 486 13.93 -5.40 11.03
CA VAL A 486 13.78 -4.32 12.02
C VAL A 486 14.14 -4.80 13.41
N ASN A 487 13.71 -6.00 13.81
CA ASN A 487 13.98 -6.59 15.13
C ASN A 487 15.47 -6.93 15.37
N ARG A 488 16.28 -7.11 14.31
CA ARG A 488 17.74 -7.26 14.43
C ARG A 488 18.45 -5.98 14.86
N ILE A 489 17.79 -4.82 14.81
CA ILE A 489 18.37 -3.56 15.24
C ILE A 489 18.37 -3.53 16.77
N ARG A 490 19.55 -3.36 17.36
CA ARG A 490 19.71 -3.37 18.80
C ARG A 490 18.82 -2.34 19.48
N GLY A 491 17.95 -2.79 20.38
CA GLY A 491 17.05 -1.94 21.16
C GLY A 491 15.67 -1.72 20.56
N ILE A 492 15.38 -2.35 19.41
CA ILE A 492 14.03 -2.40 18.80
C ILE A 492 13.46 -3.79 19.06
N GLY A 493 12.28 -3.84 19.68
CA GLY A 493 11.59 -5.08 20.01
C GLY A 493 10.55 -5.48 18.96
N GLU A 494 9.86 -6.58 19.22
CA GLU A 494 8.84 -7.12 18.31
C GLU A 494 7.63 -6.17 18.17
N ARG A 495 7.24 -5.49 19.26
CA ARG A 495 6.15 -4.48 19.24
C ARG A 495 6.46 -3.36 18.26
N GLU A 496 7.63 -2.72 18.40
CA GLU A 496 8.08 -1.64 17.53
C GLU A 496 8.23 -2.13 16.09
N SER A 497 8.78 -3.34 15.90
CA SER A 497 9.00 -3.93 14.57
C SER A 497 7.70 -4.12 13.80
N HIS A 498 6.64 -4.61 14.43
CA HIS A 498 5.31 -4.72 13.82
C HIS A 498 4.66 -3.36 13.54
N PHE A 499 4.86 -2.38 14.43
CA PHE A 499 4.34 -1.03 14.24
C PHE A 499 5.04 -0.31 13.07
N ILE A 500 6.36 -0.47 12.96
CA ILE A 500 7.16 0.04 11.84
C ILE A 500 6.77 -0.70 10.54
N ALA A 501 6.61 -2.02 10.56
CA ALA A 501 6.14 -2.79 9.40
C ALA A 501 4.77 -2.31 8.92
N MET A 502 3.83 -2.07 9.83
CA MET A 502 2.50 -1.59 9.54
C MET A 502 2.52 -0.22 8.85
N ARG A 503 3.26 0.75 9.41
CA ARG A 503 3.15 2.14 9.00
C ARG A 503 4.24 2.58 8.01
N ALA A 504 5.51 2.25 8.25
CA ALA A 504 6.61 2.67 7.39
C ALA A 504 6.70 1.80 6.12
N PHE A 505 6.47 0.50 6.24
CA PHE A 505 6.44 -0.40 5.08
C PHE A 505 5.03 -0.56 4.48
N GLY A 506 3.98 -0.15 5.20
CA GLY A 506 2.59 -0.29 4.77
C GLY A 506 2.18 -1.75 4.60
N GLU A 507 2.55 -2.61 5.53
CA GLU A 507 2.16 -4.03 5.54
C GLU A 507 0.75 -4.17 6.12
N PRO A 508 -0.27 -4.54 5.32
CA PRO A 508 -1.66 -4.54 5.77
C PRO A 508 -1.97 -5.67 6.76
N ASP A 509 -1.10 -6.66 6.83
CA ASP A 509 -1.22 -7.80 7.74
C ASP A 509 -0.34 -7.69 8.99
N ALA A 510 0.37 -6.57 9.19
CA ALA A 510 1.14 -6.33 10.40
C ALA A 510 0.20 -6.14 11.61
N LEU A 511 0.54 -6.77 12.74
CA LEU A 511 -0.23 -6.66 13.98
C LEU A 511 0.73 -6.52 15.17
N PRO A 512 0.76 -5.36 15.86
CA PRO A 512 1.56 -5.20 17.07
C PRO A 512 0.88 -5.90 18.26
N CYS A 513 0.99 -7.24 18.32
CA CYS A 513 0.28 -8.09 19.28
C CYS A 513 0.67 -7.84 20.76
N TYR A 514 1.79 -7.17 21.02
CA TYR A 514 2.19 -6.73 22.36
C TYR A 514 1.54 -5.41 22.78
N ASP A 515 0.77 -4.74 21.89
CA ASP A 515 0.09 -3.51 22.23
C ASP A 515 -1.04 -3.74 23.23
N LEU A 516 -0.99 -3.01 24.35
CA LEU A 516 -1.91 -3.20 25.47
C LEU A 516 -3.34 -2.80 25.13
N GLU A 517 -3.51 -1.73 24.33
CA GLU A 517 -4.83 -1.24 23.95
C GLU A 517 -5.52 -2.23 23.00
N LEU A 518 -4.81 -2.80 22.04
CA LEU A 518 -5.35 -3.86 21.18
C LEU A 518 -5.78 -5.09 21.99
N ARG A 519 -4.93 -5.49 22.94
CA ARG A 519 -5.21 -6.66 23.80
C ARG A 519 -6.43 -6.44 24.70
N ARG A 520 -6.67 -5.20 25.13
CA ARG A 520 -7.90 -4.81 25.86
C ARG A 520 -9.11 -4.75 24.94
N ALA A 521 -8.94 -4.21 23.73
CA ALA A 521 -10.02 -4.02 22.77
C ALA A 521 -10.71 -5.32 22.33
N VAL A 522 -9.96 -6.44 22.31
CA VAL A 522 -10.51 -7.76 21.95
C VAL A 522 -11.02 -8.57 23.14
N SER A 523 -10.82 -8.08 24.36
CA SER A 523 -11.25 -8.76 25.59
C SER A 523 -12.73 -8.49 25.87
N ASP A 524 -13.48 -9.53 26.26
CA ASP A 524 -14.87 -9.41 26.73
C ASP A 524 -14.95 -9.05 28.22
N ARG A 525 -13.84 -9.22 28.95
CA ARG A 525 -13.77 -9.04 30.42
C ARG A 525 -13.03 -7.78 30.85
N GLY A 526 -12.60 -6.91 29.91
CA GLY A 526 -11.81 -5.70 30.20
C GLY A 526 -10.34 -5.94 30.61
N THR A 527 -9.96 -7.18 30.95
CA THR A 527 -8.55 -7.54 31.19
C THR A 527 -7.86 -7.86 29.87
N PRO A 528 -6.63 -7.36 29.63
CA PRO A 528 -5.96 -7.60 28.35
C PRO A 528 -5.70 -9.09 28.11
N VAL A 529 -6.05 -9.60 26.95
CA VAL A 529 -5.69 -10.97 26.53
C VAL A 529 -4.17 -11.11 26.38
N SER A 530 -3.64 -12.35 26.37
CA SER A 530 -2.22 -12.56 26.08
C SER A 530 -1.87 -12.19 24.62
N PRO A 531 -0.60 -11.88 24.30
CA PRO A 531 -0.18 -11.68 22.90
C PRO A 531 -0.48 -12.89 22.01
N ALA A 532 -0.30 -14.11 22.52
CA ALA A 532 -0.60 -15.35 21.81
C ALA A 532 -2.11 -15.50 21.52
N ASP A 533 -2.97 -15.14 22.48
CA ASP A 533 -4.42 -15.13 22.26
C ASP A 533 -4.84 -14.09 21.23
N LEU A 534 -4.25 -12.87 21.25
CA LEU A 534 -4.53 -11.87 20.23
C LEU A 534 -4.13 -12.38 18.83
N LEU A 535 -2.98 -13.02 18.69
CA LEU A 535 -2.57 -13.64 17.42
C LEU A 535 -3.58 -14.69 16.96
N ARG A 536 -4.03 -15.57 17.87
CA ARG A 536 -5.04 -16.60 17.57
C ARG A 536 -6.39 -15.99 17.16
N ILE A 537 -6.85 -14.97 17.89
CA ILE A 537 -8.11 -14.27 17.59
C ILE A 537 -8.05 -13.56 16.23
N SER A 538 -6.90 -12.99 15.91
CA SER A 538 -6.70 -12.20 14.68
C SER A 538 -6.30 -13.01 13.45
N GLU A 539 -6.03 -14.32 13.59
CA GLU A 539 -5.63 -15.15 12.44
C GLU A 539 -6.66 -15.11 11.29
N PRO A 540 -7.99 -15.19 11.56
CA PRO A 540 -8.99 -15.09 10.51
C PRO A 540 -9.10 -13.71 9.85
N TRP A 541 -8.52 -12.64 10.44
CA TRP A 541 -8.57 -11.28 9.88
C TRP A 541 -7.55 -11.07 8.74
N ARG A 542 -6.62 -12.02 8.53
CA ARG A 542 -5.67 -11.96 7.43
C ARG A 542 -6.36 -11.81 6.08
N PRO A 543 -5.81 -11.01 5.19
CA PRO A 543 -4.55 -10.27 5.27
C PRO A 543 -4.72 -8.81 5.78
N TRP A 544 -5.79 -8.47 6.50
CA TRP A 544 -6.20 -7.11 6.85
C TRP A 544 -6.08 -6.79 8.35
N ARG A 545 -5.16 -7.48 9.08
CA ARG A 545 -5.01 -7.31 10.53
C ARG A 545 -4.66 -5.88 10.94
N ALA A 546 -3.90 -5.13 10.13
CA ALA A 546 -3.58 -3.73 10.38
C ALA A 546 -4.83 -2.84 10.37
N TYR A 547 -5.77 -3.08 9.45
CA TYR A 547 -7.04 -2.34 9.40
C TYR A 547 -7.95 -2.68 10.58
N ALA A 548 -8.02 -3.95 10.95
CA ALA A 548 -8.73 -4.38 12.16
C ALA A 548 -8.17 -3.68 13.40
N ALA A 549 -6.83 -3.60 13.55
CA ALA A 549 -6.17 -2.88 14.63
C ALA A 549 -6.54 -1.39 14.65
N MET A 550 -6.60 -0.72 13.49
CA MET A 550 -7.00 0.69 13.41
C MET A 550 -8.43 0.91 13.92
N HIS A 551 -9.38 0.06 13.56
CA HIS A 551 -10.75 0.14 14.06
C HIS A 551 -10.84 -0.10 15.58
N LEU A 552 -10.06 -1.05 16.09
CA LEU A 552 -10.00 -1.33 17.53
C LEU A 552 -9.40 -0.15 18.31
N TRP A 553 -8.31 0.47 17.84
CA TRP A 553 -7.73 1.67 18.47
C TRP A 553 -8.66 2.88 18.41
N ALA A 554 -9.36 3.07 17.29
CA ALA A 554 -10.32 4.17 17.16
C ALA A 554 -11.46 4.06 18.18
N ALA A 555 -12.00 2.87 18.39
CA ALA A 555 -13.03 2.59 19.40
C ALA A 555 -12.52 2.85 20.83
N GLN A 556 -11.31 2.40 21.17
CA GLN A 556 -10.71 2.63 22.49
C GLN A 556 -10.46 4.11 22.77
N ALA A 557 -10.00 4.86 21.78
CA ALA A 557 -9.76 6.30 21.91
C ALA A 557 -11.05 7.09 22.23
N GLU A 558 -12.18 6.68 21.70
CA GLU A 558 -13.49 7.30 22.00
C GLU A 558 -13.99 6.93 23.38
N ALA A 559 -13.90 5.65 23.76
CA ALA A 559 -14.26 5.20 25.10
C ALA A 559 -13.43 5.92 26.18
N GLY A 560 -12.13 6.10 25.95
CA GLY A 560 -11.24 6.87 26.85
C GLY A 560 -11.56 8.37 26.90
N ALA A 561 -12.03 8.96 25.81
CA ALA A 561 -12.46 10.36 25.76
C ALA A 561 -13.81 10.56 26.48
N TYR A 562 -14.73 9.62 26.38
CA TYR A 562 -16.02 9.62 27.09
C TYR A 562 -15.82 9.53 28.60
N ASN A 563 -14.99 8.62 29.08
CA ASN A 563 -14.69 8.46 30.50
C ASN A 563 -14.01 9.69 31.13
N ARG A 564 -13.21 10.45 30.35
CA ARG A 564 -12.60 11.71 30.83
C ARG A 564 -13.60 12.87 30.91
N ARG A 565 -14.69 12.87 30.15
CA ARG A 565 -15.77 13.86 30.21
C ARG A 565 -16.75 13.58 31.37
N GLY A 566 -17.04 12.29 31.62
CA GLY A 566 -17.90 11.87 32.72
C GLY A 566 -17.32 12.10 34.12
N ASN A 567 -15.99 12.19 34.25
CA ASN A 567 -15.30 12.48 35.52
C ASN A 567 -15.12 13.99 35.79
N LYS A 568 -15.63 14.87 34.93
CA LYS A 568 -15.58 16.34 35.09
C LYS A 568 -16.95 16.98 35.36
N SER A 569 -18.01 16.17 35.51
CA SER A 569 -19.36 16.61 35.87
C SER A 569 -19.62 16.36 37.36
#